data_b50889b2b00068b0f5b8a6774b80cc2b
#
_entry.id   b50889b2b00068b0f5b8a6774b80cc2b
#
_cell.length_a   1.000
_cell.length_b   1.000
_cell.length_c   1.000
_cell.angle_alpha   90.00
_cell.angle_beta   90.00
_cell.angle_gamma   90.00
#
_symmetry.space_group_name_H-M   'P 1'
#
loop_
_entity.id
_entity.type
_entity.pdbx_description
1 polymer ?
#
loop_
_entity_poly.entity_id
_entity_poly.type
_entity_poly.pdbx_seq_one_letter_code
_entity_poly.pdbx_strand_id
1 'polypeptide(L)'
;MFDCIIIGKGPAGISCAIYLARAKYKVLVIGKDFGALEANHYIDNYYGYEHILGKDLLRKGVEQASSFGVNVVSEEVVAINIQDGFKVETNNNNYLSKTVFLAPGKEKISLDKINLKEFDGRGVSYC
;
A
#
# COMPACT_ATOMS: atom_id res chain seq x y z
N MET A 1 -11.94 8.34 -15.93
CA MET A 1 -12.51 7.88 -14.66
C MET A 1 -12.09 6.43 -14.42
N PHE A 2 -11.68 6.08 -13.22
CA PHE A 2 -11.37 4.72 -12.81
C PHE A 2 -12.62 4.03 -12.25
N ASP A 3 -12.66 2.69 -12.29
CA ASP A 3 -13.70 1.94 -11.58
C ASP A 3 -13.41 1.88 -10.09
N CYS A 4 -12.12 1.73 -9.75
CA CYS A 4 -11.66 1.76 -8.36
C CYS A 4 -10.32 2.49 -8.24
N ILE A 5 -10.22 3.38 -7.26
CA ILE A 5 -8.94 3.92 -6.77
C ILE A 5 -8.63 3.25 -5.43
N ILE A 6 -7.43 2.69 -5.33
CA ILE A 6 -6.93 2.05 -4.12
C ILE A 6 -5.89 2.97 -3.48
N ILE A 7 -6.10 3.30 -2.20
CA ILE A 7 -5.19 4.14 -1.44
C ILE A 7 -4.32 3.27 -0.56
N GLY A 8 -3.04 3.26 -0.87
CA GLY A 8 -2.01 2.41 -0.27
C GLY A 8 -1.52 1.33 -1.22
N LYS A 9 -0.20 1.34 -1.49
CA LYS A 9 0.47 0.38 -2.38
C LYS A 9 1.23 -0.72 -1.64
N GLY A 10 0.87 -0.95 -0.38
CA GLY A 10 1.31 -2.11 0.40
C GLY A 10 0.63 -3.41 -0.05
N PRO A 11 0.90 -4.54 0.64
CA PRO A 11 0.40 -5.86 0.24
C PRO A 11 -1.13 -5.92 0.07
N ALA A 12 -1.87 -5.27 0.96
CA ALA A 12 -3.33 -5.26 0.92
C ALA A 12 -3.87 -4.54 -0.32
N GLY A 13 -3.34 -3.34 -0.62
CA GLY A 13 -3.75 -2.55 -1.79
C GLY A 13 -3.39 -3.24 -3.09
N ILE A 14 -2.17 -3.75 -3.20
CA ILE A 14 -1.71 -4.46 -4.41
C ILE A 14 -2.49 -5.76 -4.62
N SER A 15 -2.77 -6.53 -3.56
CA SER A 15 -3.60 -7.73 -3.67
C SER A 15 -5.00 -7.40 -4.18
N CYS A 16 -5.65 -6.39 -3.62
CA CYS A 16 -6.95 -5.92 -4.09
C CYS A 16 -6.90 -5.51 -5.57
N ALA A 17 -5.87 -4.76 -5.97
CA ALA A 17 -5.69 -4.31 -7.34
C ALA A 17 -5.59 -5.46 -8.34
N ILE A 18 -4.83 -6.51 -8.01
CA ILE A 18 -4.69 -7.71 -8.85
C ILE A 18 -6.05 -8.38 -9.07
N TYR A 19 -6.84 -8.56 -8.01
CA TYR A 19 -8.17 -9.18 -8.13
C TYR A 19 -9.11 -8.35 -9.00
N LEU A 20 -9.18 -7.04 -8.79
CA LEU A 20 -10.04 -6.15 -9.57
C LEU A 20 -9.61 -6.07 -11.04
N ALA A 21 -8.31 -5.97 -11.31
CA ALA A 21 -7.80 -5.93 -12.69
C ALA A 21 -8.06 -7.23 -13.44
N ARG A 22 -7.93 -8.39 -12.78
CA ARG A 22 -8.31 -9.68 -13.37
C ARG A 22 -9.80 -9.77 -13.69
N ALA A 23 -10.64 -9.09 -12.91
CA ALA A 23 -12.06 -8.93 -13.19
C ALA A 23 -12.37 -7.83 -14.24
N LYS A 24 -11.32 -7.29 -14.90
CA LYS A 24 -11.40 -6.29 -15.98
C LYS A 24 -11.84 -4.89 -15.54
N TYR A 25 -11.75 -4.58 -14.26
CA TYR A 25 -11.95 -3.21 -13.79
C TYR A 25 -10.72 -2.34 -14.05
N LYS A 26 -10.96 -1.07 -14.35
CA LYS A 26 -9.91 -0.06 -14.51
C LYS A 26 -9.48 0.45 -13.13
N VAL A 27 -8.28 0.07 -12.71
CA VAL A 27 -7.77 0.29 -11.34
C VAL A 27 -6.59 1.25 -11.34
N LEU A 28 -6.58 2.17 -10.37
CA LEU A 28 -5.46 3.01 -9.99
C LEU A 28 -5.07 2.72 -8.54
N VAL A 29 -3.80 2.49 -8.29
CA VAL A 29 -3.25 2.42 -6.93
C VAL A 29 -2.42 3.67 -6.67
N ILE A 30 -2.71 4.35 -5.56
CA ILE A 30 -2.00 5.55 -5.13
C ILE A 30 -1.36 5.29 -3.78
N GLY A 31 -0.06 5.51 -3.65
CA GLY A 31 0.63 5.39 -2.36
C GLY A 31 1.95 6.12 -2.37
N LYS A 32 2.23 6.84 -1.28
CA LYS A 32 3.47 7.58 -1.07
C LYS A 32 4.69 6.66 -1.05
N ASP A 33 4.59 5.60 -0.26
CA ASP A 33 5.64 4.60 -0.04
C ASP A 33 5.03 3.19 0.03
N PHE A 34 5.85 2.19 0.29
CA PHE A 34 5.40 0.81 0.42
C PHE A 34 5.04 0.39 1.86
N GLY A 35 5.13 1.33 2.81
CA GLY A 35 4.76 1.11 4.19
C GLY A 35 5.72 0.18 4.94
N ALA A 36 5.17 -0.59 5.89
CA ALA A 36 5.96 -1.35 6.86
C ALA A 36 6.92 -2.40 6.25
N LEU A 37 6.64 -2.92 5.06
CA LEU A 37 7.49 -3.91 4.39
C LEU A 37 8.66 -3.30 3.61
N GLU A 38 8.73 -1.98 3.47
CA GLU A 38 9.85 -1.31 2.79
C GLU A 38 11.16 -1.43 3.56
N ALA A 39 11.09 -1.67 4.87
CA ALA A 39 12.26 -1.94 5.70
C ALA A 39 13.00 -3.20 5.25
N ASN A 40 14.33 -3.21 5.48
CA ASN A 40 15.22 -4.33 5.11
C ASN A 40 15.03 -5.54 6.04
N HIS A 41 13.81 -6.07 6.08
CA HIS A 41 13.49 -7.30 6.82
C HIS A 41 13.20 -8.43 5.86
N TYR A 42 13.71 -9.62 6.17
CA TYR A 42 13.35 -10.85 5.49
C TYR A 42 12.01 -11.38 6.00
N ILE A 43 11.27 -11.96 5.10
CA ILE A 43 9.96 -12.58 5.34
C ILE A 43 10.13 -14.06 5.05
N ASP A 44 9.89 -14.90 6.07
CA ASP A 44 10.08 -16.34 6.04
C ASP A 44 8.75 -17.10 6.09
N ASN A 45 7.64 -16.41 6.28
CA ASN A 45 6.31 -16.99 6.51
C ASN A 45 5.27 -16.54 5.49
N TYR A 46 5.71 -16.12 4.30
CA TYR A 46 4.80 -15.80 3.20
C TYR A 46 4.69 -16.99 2.25
N TYR A 47 3.49 -17.52 2.09
CA TYR A 47 3.25 -18.67 1.21
C TYR A 47 3.82 -18.45 -0.20
N GLY A 48 4.67 -19.39 -0.62
CA GLY A 48 5.34 -19.34 -1.93
C GLY A 48 6.75 -18.77 -1.91
N TYR A 49 7.22 -18.24 -0.78
CA TYR A 49 8.58 -17.75 -0.59
C TYR A 49 9.15 -18.24 0.75
N GLU A 50 10.31 -18.88 0.70
CA GLU A 50 11.02 -19.36 1.91
C GLU A 50 11.73 -18.21 2.63
N HIS A 51 12.31 -17.27 1.87
CA HIS A 51 13.11 -16.17 2.39
C HIS A 51 13.17 -15.04 1.37
N ILE A 52 12.44 -13.96 1.59
CA ILE A 52 12.39 -12.83 0.67
C ILE A 52 12.44 -11.50 1.41
N LEU A 53 13.18 -10.53 0.88
CA LEU A 53 13.12 -9.15 1.40
C LEU A 53 11.74 -8.53 1.17
N GLY A 54 11.21 -7.84 2.17
CA GLY A 54 9.90 -7.18 2.08
C GLY A 54 9.78 -6.26 0.87
N LYS A 55 10.81 -5.45 0.60
CA LYS A 55 10.86 -4.58 -0.58
C LYS A 55 10.82 -5.34 -1.92
N ASP A 56 11.42 -6.53 -1.99
CA ASP A 56 11.42 -7.34 -3.21
C ASP A 56 10.06 -8.01 -3.42
N LEU A 57 9.39 -8.44 -2.35
CA LEU A 57 8.03 -8.94 -2.41
C LEU A 57 7.07 -7.86 -2.92
N LEU A 58 7.18 -6.64 -2.40
CA LEU A 58 6.37 -5.50 -2.84
C LEU A 58 6.60 -5.15 -4.30
N ARG A 59 7.88 -5.11 -4.74
CA ARG A 59 8.23 -4.87 -6.14
C ARG A 59 7.61 -5.92 -7.06
N LYS A 60 7.71 -7.20 -6.71
CA LYS A 60 7.08 -8.29 -7.45
C LYS A 60 5.55 -8.14 -7.51
N GLY A 61 4.93 -7.73 -6.43
CA GLY A 61 3.50 -7.44 -6.38
C GLY A 61 3.07 -6.32 -7.33
N VAL A 62 3.84 -5.21 -7.35
CA VAL A 62 3.59 -4.09 -8.28
C VAL A 62 3.78 -4.53 -9.73
N GLU A 63 4.86 -5.26 -10.04
CA GLU A 63 5.09 -5.80 -11.38
C GLU A 63 3.93 -6.71 -11.83
N GLN A 64 3.45 -7.57 -10.94
CA GLN A 64 2.31 -8.44 -11.20
C GLN A 64 1.02 -7.63 -11.43
N ALA A 65 0.72 -6.65 -10.59
CA ALA A 65 -0.45 -5.78 -10.78
C ALA A 65 -0.39 -5.03 -12.11
N SER A 66 0.78 -4.47 -12.44
CA SER A 66 1.01 -3.74 -13.69
C SER A 66 0.85 -4.64 -14.92
N SER A 67 1.22 -5.92 -14.85
CA SER A 67 1.02 -6.88 -15.96
C SER A 67 -0.47 -7.11 -16.27
N PHE A 68 -1.36 -6.86 -15.32
CA PHE A 68 -2.82 -6.87 -15.53
C PHE A 68 -3.40 -5.50 -15.90
N GLY A 69 -2.55 -4.48 -16.14
CA GLY A 69 -2.98 -3.14 -16.55
C GLY A 69 -3.32 -2.19 -15.39
N VAL A 70 -2.92 -2.52 -14.16
CA VAL A 70 -3.08 -1.60 -13.03
C VAL A 70 -2.11 -0.43 -13.17
N ASN A 71 -2.63 0.79 -13.01
CA ASN A 71 -1.79 1.98 -12.87
C ASN A 71 -1.36 2.12 -11.41
N VAL A 72 -0.06 2.26 -11.15
CA VAL A 72 0.47 2.47 -9.79
C VAL A 72 1.25 3.78 -9.79
N VAL A 73 0.87 4.70 -8.91
CA VAL A 73 1.51 6.01 -8.77
C VAL A 73 2.03 6.24 -7.36
N SER A 74 3.18 6.94 -7.28
CA SER A 74 3.84 7.30 -6.02
C SER A 74 3.48 8.74 -5.66
N GLU A 75 2.29 8.92 -5.09
CA GLU A 75 1.74 10.21 -4.69
C GLU A 75 1.13 10.11 -3.29
N GLU A 76 1.04 11.25 -2.61
CA GLU A 76 0.38 11.35 -1.31
C GLU A 76 -1.06 11.85 -1.50
N VAL A 77 -2.03 11.06 -1.02
CA VAL A 77 -3.43 11.47 -1.02
C VAL A 77 -3.65 12.47 0.10
N VAL A 78 -4.18 13.64 -0.25
CA VAL A 78 -4.44 14.74 0.70
C VAL A 78 -5.92 14.93 1.00
N ALA A 79 -6.81 14.55 0.09
CA ALA A 79 -8.25 14.62 0.30
C ALA A 79 -9.03 13.62 -0.54
N ILE A 80 -10.20 13.23 -0.06
CA ILE A 80 -11.19 12.44 -0.78
C ILE A 80 -12.52 13.15 -0.65
N ASN A 81 -13.11 13.53 -1.78
CA ASN A 81 -14.40 14.21 -1.85
C ASN A 81 -15.43 13.34 -2.56
N ILE A 82 -16.65 13.35 -2.05
CA ILE A 82 -17.78 12.61 -2.64
C ILE A 82 -18.53 13.59 -3.56
N GLN A 83 -18.52 13.33 -4.87
CA GLN A 83 -19.17 14.14 -5.90
C GLN A 83 -19.53 13.24 -7.07
N ASP A 84 -20.72 12.70 -7.08
CA ASP A 84 -21.15 11.75 -8.13
C ASP A 84 -20.08 10.66 -8.40
N GLY A 85 -19.69 9.96 -7.35
CA GLY A 85 -18.51 9.12 -7.23
C GLY A 85 -17.50 9.74 -6.27
N PHE A 86 -16.22 9.53 -6.52
CA PHE A 86 -15.13 10.00 -5.67
C PHE A 86 -14.11 10.81 -6.47
N LYS A 87 -13.76 11.97 -5.93
CA LYS A 87 -12.60 12.75 -6.35
C LYS A 87 -11.50 12.55 -5.32
N VAL A 88 -10.40 11.93 -5.74
CA VAL A 88 -9.20 11.72 -4.92
C VAL A 88 -8.18 12.77 -5.31
N GLU A 89 -7.80 13.61 -4.36
CA GLU A 89 -6.82 14.68 -4.54
C GLU A 89 -5.48 14.23 -3.93
N THR A 90 -4.42 14.39 -4.70
CA THR A 90 -3.05 14.12 -4.27
C THR A 90 -2.25 15.43 -4.24
N ASN A 91 -1.02 15.35 -3.76
CA ASN A 91 -0.08 16.46 -3.82
C ASN A 91 0.26 16.92 -5.26
N ASN A 92 -0.02 16.10 -6.28
CA ASN A 92 0.34 16.40 -7.67
C ASN A 92 -0.86 16.45 -8.62
N ASN A 93 -1.89 15.63 -8.38
CA ASN A 93 -2.97 15.39 -9.33
C ASN A 93 -4.34 15.24 -8.66
N ASN A 94 -5.37 15.21 -9.50
CA ASN A 94 -6.73 14.85 -9.11
C ASN A 94 -7.20 13.66 -9.96
N TYR A 95 -7.85 12.69 -9.31
CA TYR A 95 -8.35 11.49 -9.96
C TYR A 95 -9.82 11.29 -9.65
N LEU A 96 -10.58 10.79 -10.63
CA LEU A 96 -12.00 10.46 -10.47
C LEU A 96 -12.21 8.96 -10.50
N SER A 97 -13.06 8.47 -9.61
CA SER A 97 -13.38 7.05 -9.48
C SER A 97 -14.84 6.81 -9.08
N LYS A 98 -15.37 5.65 -9.48
CA LYS A 98 -16.67 5.19 -9.00
C LYS A 98 -16.61 4.70 -7.55
N THR A 99 -15.50 4.08 -7.15
CA THR A 99 -15.29 3.52 -5.82
C THR A 99 -13.88 3.81 -5.31
N VAL A 100 -13.70 3.81 -3.99
CA VAL A 100 -12.41 3.93 -3.33
C VAL A 100 -12.22 2.78 -2.35
N PHE A 101 -11.05 2.16 -2.38
CA PHE A 101 -10.62 1.15 -1.44
C PHE A 101 -9.48 1.71 -0.57
N LEU A 102 -9.66 1.67 0.75
CA LEU A 102 -8.68 2.20 1.70
C LEU A 102 -7.80 1.07 2.24
N ALA A 103 -6.50 1.14 1.95
CA ALA A 103 -5.48 0.24 2.48
C ALA A 103 -4.24 1.02 2.96
N PRO A 104 -4.43 2.07 3.80
CA PRO A 104 -3.36 3.01 4.16
C PRO A 104 -2.28 2.39 5.05
N GLY A 105 -2.50 1.18 5.58
CA GLY A 105 -1.61 0.58 6.55
C GLY A 105 -1.65 1.30 7.90
N LYS A 106 -0.54 1.22 8.64
CA LYS A 106 -0.35 1.91 9.91
C LYS A 106 1.09 2.38 10.05
N GLU A 107 1.28 3.50 10.71
CA GLU A 107 2.60 3.92 11.18
C GLU A 107 2.90 3.31 12.55
N LYS A 108 4.17 2.98 12.78
CA LYS A 108 4.64 2.58 14.11
C LYS A 108 4.74 3.83 14.98
N ILE A 109 4.03 3.85 16.10
CA ILE A 109 4.18 4.88 17.13
C ILE A 109 5.18 4.33 18.14
N SER A 110 6.38 4.94 18.21
CA SER A 110 7.36 4.57 19.23
C SER A 110 6.94 5.13 20.59
N LEU A 111 7.09 4.32 21.63
CA LEU A 111 6.88 4.76 23.03
C LEU A 111 8.11 5.55 23.50
N ASP A 112 8.23 6.81 23.09
CA ASP A 112 9.37 7.66 23.44
C ASP A 112 9.38 8.13 24.90
N LYS A 113 8.30 7.88 25.65
CA LYS A 113 8.10 8.49 26.99
C LYS A 113 8.83 7.81 28.15
N ILE A 114 9.42 6.64 27.95
CA ILE A 114 10.08 5.90 29.02
C ILE A 114 11.28 5.14 28.44
N ASN A 115 12.41 5.77 28.17
CA ASN A 115 13.70 5.13 27.79
C ASN A 115 13.64 3.72 27.21
N LEU A 116 12.58 3.40 26.42
CA LEU A 116 12.35 2.06 25.88
C LEU A 116 13.06 1.82 24.56
N LYS A 117 13.64 2.86 23.94
CA LYS A 117 14.36 2.74 22.66
C LYS A 117 15.51 1.74 22.71
N GLU A 118 16.23 1.70 23.84
CA GLU A 118 17.35 0.77 24.02
C GLU A 118 16.91 -0.70 24.11
N PHE A 119 15.62 -0.96 24.37
CA PHE A 119 15.03 -2.29 24.49
C PHE A 119 14.28 -2.72 23.22
N ASP A 120 14.27 -1.91 22.16
CA ASP A 120 13.65 -2.28 20.88
C ASP A 120 14.34 -3.53 20.31
N GLY A 121 13.56 -4.58 20.08
CA GLY A 121 14.07 -5.91 19.73
C GLY A 121 14.71 -6.69 20.89
N ARG A 122 14.69 -6.15 22.12
CA ARG A 122 15.25 -6.77 23.32
C ARG A 122 14.24 -6.84 24.47
N GLY A 123 12.99 -7.12 24.16
CA GLY A 123 11.87 -7.17 25.11
C GLY A 123 10.76 -6.18 24.81
N VAL A 124 11.01 -5.17 23.98
CA VAL A 124 10.00 -4.29 23.37
C VAL A 124 9.84 -4.65 21.91
N SER A 125 8.63 -4.93 21.45
CA SER A 125 8.30 -5.21 20.05
C SER A 125 7.08 -4.40 19.64
N TYR A 126 7.12 -3.89 18.40
CA TYR A 126 6.02 -3.13 17.77
C TYR A 126 5.32 -3.94 16.67
N CYS A 127 5.52 -5.23 16.61
CA CYS A 127 4.86 -6.11 15.65
C CYS A 127 3.40 -6.36 16.00
#